data_a0b760e508db7a68cf04454351b7da7d
#
_entry.id   a0b760e508db7a68cf04454351b7da7d
#
_cell.length_a   1.000
_cell.length_b   1.000
_cell.length_c   1.000
_cell.angle_alpha   90.00
_cell.angle_beta   90.00
_cell.angle_gamma   90.00
#
_symmetry.space_group_name_H-M   'P 1'
#
loop_
_entity.id
_entity.type
_entity.pdbx_description
1 polymer ?
#
loop_
_entity_poly.entity_id
_entity_poly.type
_entity_poly.pdbx_seq_one_letter_code
_entity_poly.pdbx_strand_id
1 'polypeptide(L)'
;MADEFSKEKFMEKTGLVATAKPVEKDIGKFIQPKFIKYTALNTLKKVSQLDPAHPVKRYVMSRQIPSTMHFKLFYAPKFKQFVNSLIPDKFNTDIDEPRLIIPFVDQNQQLIGFQGRNFSKDGIRYITIMLDETKPKVYGLESVNLKETFYVFEGPIDSMFIKNSIAMAGSSLDRLLEPHKSKAVMVFDNEPRNKEIVNTIEKYIQNGYSVAIWPDHIQQKDINDMVLAGIKPVDLKLIIDNNTFKGLTAHVKFNDWKKI
;
A
#
# COMPACT_ATOMS: atom_id res chain seq x y z
N MET A 1 17.10 -42.69 -43.73
CA MET A 1 18.40 -43.31 -43.34
C MET A 1 19.64 -42.70 -43.97
N ALA A 2 19.55 -41.90 -45.07
CA ALA A 2 20.73 -41.26 -45.68
C ALA A 2 21.08 -39.90 -45.10
N ASP A 3 20.16 -39.24 -44.40
CA ASP A 3 20.29 -37.84 -43.93
C ASP A 3 20.90 -37.75 -42.52
N GLU A 4 20.79 -38.79 -41.71
CA GLU A 4 21.38 -38.79 -40.35
C GLU A 4 22.89 -39.09 -40.39
N PHE A 5 23.33 -39.93 -41.32
CA PHE A 5 24.75 -40.26 -41.48
C PHE A 5 25.59 -39.08 -42.00
N SER A 6 24.97 -38.16 -42.69
CA SER A 6 25.63 -36.95 -43.19
C SER A 6 25.87 -35.91 -42.09
N LYS A 7 25.00 -35.85 -41.11
CA LYS A 7 25.11 -34.92 -39.95
C LYS A 7 26.17 -35.37 -38.94
N GLU A 8 26.28 -36.65 -38.68
CA GLU A 8 27.32 -37.19 -37.78
C GLU A 8 28.74 -36.98 -38.34
N LYS A 9 28.97 -37.22 -39.63
CA LYS A 9 30.28 -36.97 -40.26
C LYS A 9 30.66 -35.46 -40.33
N PHE A 10 29.70 -34.56 -40.33
CA PHE A 10 29.97 -33.12 -40.30
C PHE A 10 30.36 -32.66 -38.88
N MET A 11 29.77 -33.27 -37.85
CA MET A 11 30.06 -32.93 -36.45
C MET A 11 31.47 -33.45 -36.02
N GLU A 12 31.92 -34.58 -36.51
CA GLU A 12 33.27 -35.11 -36.23
C GLU A 12 34.42 -34.25 -36.83
N LYS A 13 34.14 -33.56 -37.95
CA LYS A 13 35.15 -32.74 -38.65
C LYS A 13 35.32 -31.32 -38.08
N THR A 14 34.36 -30.82 -37.30
CA THR A 14 34.37 -29.42 -36.82
C THR A 14 34.79 -29.24 -35.36
N GLY A 15 34.99 -30.33 -34.58
CA GLY A 15 35.43 -30.24 -33.20
C GLY A 15 34.44 -29.53 -32.27
N LEU A 16 33.23 -29.30 -32.74
CA LEU A 16 32.16 -28.69 -31.94
C LEU A 16 31.44 -29.73 -31.12
N VAL A 17 32.04 -30.07 -29.96
CA VAL A 17 31.32 -30.83 -28.92
C VAL A 17 30.26 -29.87 -28.34
N ALA A 18 29.01 -30.10 -28.72
CA ALA A 18 27.86 -29.41 -28.14
C ALA A 18 27.66 -29.92 -26.70
N THR A 19 28.38 -29.31 -25.74
CA THR A 19 28.05 -29.40 -24.32
C THR A 19 27.04 -28.30 -23.97
N ALA A 20 25.93 -28.28 -24.65
CA ALA A 20 24.76 -27.54 -24.15
C ALA A 20 24.09 -28.42 -23.10
N LYS A 21 24.43 -28.23 -21.82
CA LYS A 21 23.56 -28.69 -20.73
C LYS A 21 22.18 -28.11 -20.99
N PRO A 22 21.09 -28.89 -20.80
CA PRO A 22 19.75 -28.30 -20.85
C PRO A 22 19.72 -27.16 -19.86
N VAL A 23 19.46 -25.96 -20.34
CA VAL A 23 19.07 -24.84 -19.47
C VAL A 23 17.73 -25.27 -18.93
N GLU A 24 17.70 -25.79 -17.69
CA GLU A 24 16.47 -25.83 -16.92
C GLU A 24 15.95 -24.41 -16.90
N LYS A 25 14.93 -24.16 -17.71
CA LYS A 25 14.11 -22.96 -17.54
C LYS A 25 13.58 -23.05 -16.13
N ASP A 26 14.15 -22.26 -15.24
CA ASP A 26 13.57 -21.97 -13.94
C ASP A 26 12.21 -21.35 -14.25
N ILE A 27 11.20 -22.22 -14.38
CA ILE A 27 9.80 -21.84 -14.43
C ILE A 27 9.56 -21.35 -13.03
N GLY A 28 9.79 -20.05 -12.85
CA GLY A 28 9.65 -19.35 -11.57
C GLY A 28 8.43 -19.91 -10.89
N LYS A 29 8.60 -20.48 -9.71
CA LYS A 29 7.52 -21.03 -8.89
C LYS A 29 6.37 -20.05 -8.98
N PHE A 30 5.31 -20.43 -9.67
CA PHE A 30 4.05 -19.69 -9.66
C PHE A 30 3.67 -19.55 -8.19
N ILE A 31 3.95 -18.39 -7.61
CA ILE A 31 3.46 -18.04 -6.29
C ILE A 31 1.95 -17.99 -6.47
N GLN A 32 1.29 -19.08 -6.08
CA GLN A 32 -0.17 -19.09 -6.05
C GLN A 32 -0.60 -17.87 -5.24
N PRO A 33 -1.50 -17.03 -5.77
CA PRO A 33 -1.98 -15.89 -5.03
C PRO A 33 -2.56 -16.40 -3.71
N LYS A 34 -1.97 -16.00 -2.57
CA LYS A 34 -2.50 -16.34 -1.26
C LYS A 34 -3.90 -15.73 -1.17
N PHE A 35 -4.93 -16.57 -1.27
CA PHE A 35 -6.30 -16.12 -1.05
C PHE A 35 -6.42 -15.73 0.42
N ILE A 36 -6.51 -14.44 0.67
CA ILE A 36 -6.71 -13.91 2.02
C ILE A 36 -8.10 -14.32 2.46
N LYS A 37 -8.19 -15.16 3.48
CA LYS A 37 -9.47 -15.60 4.06
C LYS A 37 -10.02 -14.48 4.95
N TYR A 38 -10.67 -13.51 4.34
CA TYR A 38 -11.46 -12.51 5.08
C TYR A 38 -12.86 -13.06 5.37
N THR A 39 -12.96 -14.06 6.23
CA THR A 39 -14.27 -14.69 6.51
C THR A 39 -15.33 -13.68 6.95
N ALA A 40 -14.95 -12.69 7.74
CA ALA A 40 -15.84 -11.61 8.18
C ALA A 40 -16.32 -10.71 7.02
N LEU A 41 -15.53 -10.58 5.94
CA LEU A 41 -15.86 -9.73 4.79
C LEU A 41 -16.57 -10.51 3.66
N ASN A 42 -16.78 -11.82 3.79
CA ASN A 42 -17.38 -12.65 2.74
C ASN A 42 -18.84 -12.27 2.41
N THR A 43 -19.51 -11.57 3.32
CA THR A 43 -20.87 -11.04 3.09
C THR A 43 -20.89 -9.78 2.23
N LEU A 44 -19.73 -9.16 2.00
CA LEU A 44 -19.58 -7.92 1.23
C LEU A 44 -19.06 -8.21 -0.17
N LYS A 45 -19.51 -7.42 -1.14
CA LYS A 45 -18.95 -7.46 -2.50
C LYS A 45 -17.59 -6.77 -2.55
N LYS A 46 -16.63 -7.38 -3.24
CA LYS A 46 -15.36 -6.72 -3.58
C LYS A 46 -15.61 -5.62 -4.61
N VAL A 47 -14.81 -4.56 -4.58
CA VAL A 47 -14.88 -3.49 -5.58
C VAL A 47 -14.64 -4.01 -7.01
N SER A 48 -13.83 -5.08 -7.17
CA SER A 48 -13.63 -5.75 -8.45
C SER A 48 -14.89 -6.38 -9.04
N GLN A 49 -15.88 -6.73 -8.20
CA GLN A 49 -17.15 -7.38 -8.57
C GLN A 49 -18.29 -6.39 -8.83
N LEU A 50 -18.06 -5.09 -8.59
CA LEU A 50 -19.05 -4.05 -8.79
C LEU A 50 -19.08 -3.59 -10.25
N ASP A 51 -20.29 -3.25 -10.71
CA ASP A 51 -20.49 -2.62 -12.01
C ASP A 51 -19.68 -1.31 -12.13
N PRO A 52 -19.10 -0.99 -13.30
CA PRO A 52 -18.38 0.28 -13.50
C PRO A 52 -19.19 1.54 -13.16
N ALA A 53 -20.53 1.50 -13.33
CA ALA A 53 -21.40 2.62 -12.98
C ALA A 53 -21.71 2.72 -11.47
N HIS A 54 -21.36 1.70 -10.67
CA HIS A 54 -21.59 1.69 -9.23
C HIS A 54 -20.83 2.85 -8.54
N PRO A 55 -21.46 3.63 -7.63
CA PRO A 55 -20.85 4.82 -7.03
C PRO A 55 -19.47 4.58 -6.42
N VAL A 56 -19.31 3.49 -5.65
CA VAL A 56 -18.00 3.12 -5.07
C VAL A 56 -16.97 2.77 -6.13
N LYS A 57 -17.39 2.05 -7.19
CA LYS A 57 -16.49 1.71 -8.29
C LYS A 57 -16.03 2.98 -9.02
N ARG A 58 -16.94 3.90 -9.30
CA ARG A 58 -16.60 5.21 -9.89
C ARG A 58 -15.68 6.01 -8.99
N TYR A 59 -15.94 6.03 -7.68
CA TYR A 59 -15.05 6.70 -6.71
C TYR A 59 -13.62 6.13 -6.78
N VAL A 60 -13.46 4.80 -6.70
CA VAL A 60 -12.14 4.15 -6.75
C VAL A 60 -11.43 4.41 -8.07
N MET A 61 -12.17 4.38 -9.19
CA MET A 61 -11.63 4.68 -10.52
C MET A 61 -11.26 6.16 -10.67
N SER A 62 -12.08 7.10 -10.17
CA SER A 62 -11.78 8.54 -10.23
C SER A 62 -10.54 8.91 -9.39
N ARG A 63 -10.24 8.12 -8.35
CA ARG A 63 -9.01 8.23 -7.56
C ARG A 63 -7.81 7.54 -8.23
N GLN A 64 -8.00 6.92 -9.38
CA GLN A 64 -7.00 6.12 -10.10
C GLN A 64 -6.34 5.02 -9.25
N ILE A 65 -7.07 4.51 -8.22
CA ILE A 65 -6.55 3.42 -7.38
C ILE A 65 -6.25 2.21 -8.29
N PRO A 66 -5.05 1.61 -8.18
CA PRO A 66 -4.65 0.50 -9.04
C PRO A 66 -5.67 -0.64 -9.06
N SER A 67 -5.98 -1.17 -10.25
CA SER A 67 -6.99 -2.23 -10.41
C SER A 67 -6.68 -3.49 -9.60
N THR A 68 -5.41 -3.76 -9.34
CA THR A 68 -4.95 -4.83 -8.44
C THR A 68 -5.43 -4.64 -7.00
N MET A 69 -5.69 -3.42 -6.56
CA MET A 69 -6.24 -3.13 -5.22
C MET A 69 -7.75 -3.33 -5.15
N HIS A 70 -8.48 -3.29 -6.28
CA HIS A 70 -9.93 -3.48 -6.30
C HIS A 70 -10.37 -4.85 -5.75
N PHE A 71 -9.49 -5.86 -5.77
CA PHE A 71 -9.72 -7.19 -5.20
C PHE A 71 -9.57 -7.23 -3.68
N LYS A 72 -8.91 -6.22 -3.11
CA LYS A 72 -8.66 -6.09 -1.67
C LYS A 72 -9.62 -5.12 -0.97
N LEU A 73 -10.42 -4.39 -1.74
CA LEU A 73 -11.38 -3.39 -1.26
C LEU A 73 -12.80 -3.94 -1.35
N PHE A 74 -13.66 -3.58 -0.37
CA PHE A 74 -15.02 -4.08 -0.29
C PHE A 74 -16.03 -2.94 -0.17
N TYR A 75 -17.28 -3.24 -0.46
CA TYR A 75 -18.40 -2.33 -0.36
C TYR A 75 -19.36 -2.78 0.73
N ALA A 76 -19.56 -1.95 1.73
CA ALA A 76 -20.59 -2.11 2.74
C ALA A 76 -21.75 -1.15 2.45
N PRO A 77 -22.91 -1.64 1.96
CA PRO A 77 -24.08 -0.79 1.66
C PRO A 77 -24.71 -0.20 2.93
N LYS A 78 -24.58 -0.91 4.04
CA LYS A 78 -25.05 -0.55 5.38
C LYS A 78 -23.90 -0.77 6.36
N PHE A 79 -23.04 0.27 6.49
CA PHE A 79 -21.79 0.16 7.23
C PHE A 79 -22.00 -0.14 8.71
N LYS A 80 -22.92 0.59 9.37
CA LYS A 80 -23.14 0.42 10.80
C LYS A 80 -23.73 -0.96 11.12
N GLN A 81 -24.67 -1.45 10.30
CA GLN A 81 -25.23 -2.81 10.46
C GLN A 81 -24.13 -3.86 10.24
N PHE A 82 -23.26 -3.67 9.25
CA PHE A 82 -22.12 -4.55 9.03
C PHE A 82 -21.19 -4.57 10.24
N VAL A 83 -20.84 -3.41 10.80
CA VAL A 83 -20.01 -3.34 12.01
C VAL A 83 -20.68 -4.03 13.19
N ASN A 84 -21.97 -3.80 13.40
CA ASN A 84 -22.72 -4.43 14.51
C ASN A 84 -22.83 -5.95 14.36
N SER A 85 -22.75 -6.49 13.15
CA SER A 85 -22.68 -7.94 12.95
C SER A 85 -21.36 -8.56 13.43
N LEU A 86 -20.32 -7.75 13.60
CA LEU A 86 -18.99 -8.16 14.08
C LEU A 86 -18.77 -7.77 15.55
N ILE A 87 -19.24 -6.60 15.93
CA ILE A 87 -19.14 -6.02 17.29
C ILE A 87 -20.56 -5.57 17.65
N PRO A 88 -21.32 -6.38 18.40
CA PRO A 88 -22.70 -6.04 18.76
C PRO A 88 -22.81 -4.64 19.41
N ASP A 89 -23.88 -3.94 19.06
CA ASP A 89 -24.26 -2.64 19.64
C ASP A 89 -23.20 -1.52 19.54
N LYS A 90 -22.24 -1.64 18.59
CA LYS A 90 -21.20 -0.63 18.38
C LYS A 90 -21.76 0.70 17.89
N PHE A 91 -22.79 0.65 17.05
CA PHE A 91 -23.44 1.83 16.46
C PHE A 91 -24.96 1.76 16.56
N ASN A 92 -25.58 2.94 16.71
CA ASN A 92 -27.00 3.11 16.39
C ASN A 92 -27.18 3.01 14.86
N THR A 93 -28.12 2.19 14.41
CA THR A 93 -28.37 1.87 12.99
C THR A 93 -29.58 2.57 12.38
N ASP A 94 -30.25 3.49 13.10
CA ASP A 94 -31.42 4.24 12.61
C ASP A 94 -31.09 4.97 11.30
N ILE A 95 -29.89 5.53 11.24
CA ILE A 95 -29.34 6.15 10.04
C ILE A 95 -28.03 5.42 9.71
N ASP A 96 -27.99 4.74 8.57
CA ASP A 96 -26.81 4.04 8.08
C ASP A 96 -26.39 4.57 6.70
N GLU A 97 -25.12 4.45 6.38
CA GLU A 97 -24.54 4.97 5.15
C GLU A 97 -23.61 3.93 4.49
N PRO A 98 -23.54 3.95 3.16
CA PRO A 98 -22.61 3.08 2.46
C PRO A 98 -21.17 3.55 2.60
N ARG A 99 -20.23 2.60 2.76
CA ARG A 99 -18.80 2.90 2.85
C ARG A 99 -17.95 1.92 2.03
N LEU A 100 -16.83 2.44 1.55
CA LEU A 100 -15.72 1.63 1.06
C LEU A 100 -14.97 1.05 2.25
N ILE A 101 -14.79 -0.27 2.29
CA ILE A 101 -14.06 -0.96 3.34
C ILE A 101 -12.63 -1.24 2.87
N ILE A 102 -11.68 -0.77 3.67
CA ILE A 102 -10.24 -0.98 3.49
C ILE A 102 -9.78 -1.89 4.65
N PRO A 103 -9.58 -3.19 4.41
CA PRO A 103 -9.24 -4.14 5.46
C PRO A 103 -7.83 -3.95 6.00
N PHE A 104 -7.64 -4.13 7.30
CA PHE A 104 -6.35 -4.27 7.94
C PHE A 104 -6.13 -5.75 8.24
N VAL A 105 -5.06 -6.29 7.70
CA VAL A 105 -4.74 -7.72 7.75
C VAL A 105 -3.33 -7.88 8.27
N ASP A 106 -3.14 -8.82 9.18
CA ASP A 106 -1.82 -9.09 9.72
C ASP A 106 -1.00 -10.04 8.82
N GLN A 107 0.26 -10.27 9.18
CA GLN A 107 1.16 -11.17 8.44
C GLN A 107 0.68 -12.63 8.39
N ASN A 108 -0.21 -13.03 9.30
CA ASN A 108 -0.83 -14.37 9.32
C ASN A 108 -2.09 -14.43 8.46
N GLN A 109 -2.40 -13.38 7.70
CA GLN A 109 -3.58 -13.26 6.84
C GLN A 109 -4.89 -13.23 7.65
N GLN A 110 -4.85 -12.70 8.87
CA GLN A 110 -6.03 -12.52 9.71
C GLN A 110 -6.52 -11.08 9.63
N LEU A 111 -7.83 -10.90 9.50
CA LEU A 111 -8.46 -9.58 9.56
C LEU A 111 -8.39 -9.08 11.02
N ILE A 112 -7.64 -8.00 11.24
CA ILE A 112 -7.48 -7.38 12.56
C ILE A 112 -8.33 -6.12 12.74
N GLY A 113 -8.82 -5.57 11.66
CA GLY A 113 -9.65 -4.38 11.64
C GLY A 113 -9.91 -3.92 10.21
N PHE A 114 -10.53 -2.79 10.07
CA PHE A 114 -10.74 -2.14 8.77
C PHE A 114 -11.06 -0.65 8.94
N GLN A 115 -10.91 0.07 7.86
CA GLN A 115 -11.34 1.46 7.76
C GLN A 115 -12.52 1.58 6.80
N GLY A 116 -13.59 2.23 7.26
CA GLY A 116 -14.77 2.56 6.46
C GLY A 116 -14.62 3.97 5.88
N ARG A 117 -14.31 4.09 4.59
CA ARG A 117 -14.19 5.38 3.89
C ARG A 117 -15.53 5.82 3.33
N ASN A 118 -15.98 7.00 3.72
CA ASN A 118 -17.10 7.66 3.07
C ASN A 118 -16.65 8.18 1.69
N PHE A 119 -17.42 7.92 0.66
CA PHE A 119 -17.18 8.37 -0.71
C PHE A 119 -18.13 9.51 -1.14
N SER A 120 -19.04 9.93 -0.25
CA SER A 120 -19.79 11.19 -0.38
C SER A 120 -18.96 12.36 0.16
N LYS A 121 -19.44 13.58 -0.10
CA LYS A 121 -18.79 14.80 0.42
C LYS A 121 -19.14 15.08 1.87
N ASP A 122 -20.24 14.52 2.36
CA ASP A 122 -20.81 14.82 3.67
C ASP A 122 -20.43 13.75 4.71
N GLY A 123 -20.34 14.17 5.97
CA GLY A 123 -20.11 13.27 7.11
C GLY A 123 -18.65 12.94 7.39
N ILE A 124 -18.46 12.00 8.33
CA ILE A 124 -17.13 11.56 8.79
C ILE A 124 -16.43 10.81 7.66
N ARG A 125 -15.29 11.35 7.23
CA ARG A 125 -14.52 10.83 6.09
C ARG A 125 -14.05 9.40 6.31
N TYR A 126 -13.47 9.10 7.47
CA TYR A 126 -12.96 7.79 7.83
C TYR A 126 -13.46 7.35 9.20
N ILE A 127 -13.87 6.09 9.33
CA ILE A 127 -14.15 5.42 10.60
C ILE A 127 -13.29 4.17 10.65
N THR A 128 -12.43 4.08 11.67
CA THR A 128 -11.57 2.91 11.88
C THR A 128 -12.20 1.99 12.93
N ILE A 129 -12.33 0.71 12.60
CA ILE A 129 -12.86 -0.35 13.47
C ILE A 129 -11.74 -1.39 13.66
N MET A 130 -11.36 -1.61 14.90
CA MET A 130 -10.47 -2.72 15.25
C MET A 130 -11.29 -3.89 15.75
N LEU A 131 -10.99 -5.09 15.25
CA LEU A 131 -11.53 -6.36 15.74
C LEU A 131 -10.65 -6.95 16.83
N ASP A 132 -9.37 -6.55 16.84
CA ASP A 132 -8.39 -6.89 17.86
C ASP A 132 -7.62 -5.59 18.23
N GLU A 133 -7.98 -4.99 19.36
CA GLU A 133 -7.37 -3.74 19.85
C GLU A 133 -5.91 -3.95 20.32
N THR A 134 -5.43 -5.19 20.47
CA THR A 134 -4.02 -5.48 20.79
C THR A 134 -3.10 -5.34 19.59
N LYS A 135 -3.66 -5.31 18.38
CA LYS A 135 -2.94 -5.21 17.13
C LYS A 135 -2.77 -3.74 16.69
N PRO A 136 -1.72 -3.43 15.93
CA PRO A 136 -1.51 -2.07 15.41
C PRO A 136 -2.56 -1.71 14.35
N LYS A 137 -3.00 -0.44 14.36
CA LYS A 137 -3.90 0.12 13.33
C LYS A 137 -3.11 0.42 12.05
N VAL A 138 -2.82 -0.61 11.27
CA VAL A 138 -1.94 -0.54 10.09
C VAL A 138 -2.59 -1.24 8.91
N TYR A 139 -2.56 -0.58 7.77
CA TYR A 139 -2.89 -1.17 6.47
C TYR A 139 -1.63 -1.71 5.79
N GLY A 140 -1.74 -2.85 5.10
CA GLY A 140 -0.69 -3.38 4.23
C GLY A 140 0.30 -4.35 4.89
N LEU A 141 0.12 -4.68 6.20
CA LEU A 141 1.01 -5.62 6.90
C LEU A 141 1.10 -7.00 6.26
N GLU A 142 0.04 -7.46 5.61
CA GLU A 142 -0.04 -8.77 4.97
C GLU A 142 0.88 -8.92 3.76
N SER A 143 1.34 -7.81 3.21
CA SER A 143 2.09 -7.79 1.94
C SER A 143 3.46 -7.11 2.03
N VAL A 144 3.75 -6.42 3.13
CA VAL A 144 5.03 -5.71 3.30
C VAL A 144 6.18 -6.66 3.63
N ASN A 145 7.33 -6.45 2.99
CA ASN A 145 8.60 -7.06 3.37
C ASN A 145 9.40 -6.09 4.26
N LEU A 146 9.33 -6.28 5.57
CA LEU A 146 10.02 -5.44 6.55
C LEU A 146 11.56 -5.62 6.57
N LYS A 147 12.09 -6.62 5.85
CA LYS A 147 13.54 -6.86 5.72
C LYS A 147 14.18 -5.99 4.63
N GLU A 148 13.37 -5.43 3.74
CA GLU A 148 13.78 -4.51 2.68
C GLU A 148 13.33 -3.09 3.01
N THR A 149 13.77 -2.09 2.24
CA THR A 149 13.26 -0.73 2.36
C THR A 149 11.76 -0.73 2.10
N PHE A 150 10.99 -0.19 3.04
CA PHE A 150 9.55 -0.06 2.93
C PHE A 150 9.09 1.36 3.30
N TYR A 151 7.94 1.74 2.77
CA TYR A 151 7.43 3.10 2.91
C TYR A 151 6.23 3.12 3.86
N VAL A 152 6.18 4.14 4.71
CA VAL A 152 5.15 4.33 5.72
C VAL A 152 4.39 5.60 5.41
N PHE A 153 3.12 5.47 4.99
CA PHE A 153 2.23 6.57 4.65
C PHE A 153 1.25 6.89 5.78
N GLU A 154 0.63 8.07 5.74
CA GLU A 154 -0.43 8.43 6.68
C GLU A 154 -1.73 7.69 6.35
N GLY A 155 -2.11 7.67 5.08
CA GLY A 155 -3.38 7.12 4.61
C GLY A 155 -3.24 5.82 3.80
N PRO A 156 -4.17 4.86 3.98
CA PRO A 156 -4.16 3.62 3.19
C PRO A 156 -4.23 3.85 1.68
N ILE A 157 -4.99 4.86 1.21
CA ILE A 157 -5.13 5.11 -0.24
C ILE A 157 -3.79 5.49 -0.84
N ASP A 158 -3.01 6.35 -0.20
CA ASP A 158 -1.70 6.79 -0.69
C ASP A 158 -0.71 5.63 -0.79
N SER A 159 -0.72 4.75 0.20
CA SER A 159 0.14 3.56 0.19
C SER A 159 -0.17 2.58 -0.95
N MET A 160 -1.39 2.59 -1.51
CA MET A 160 -1.78 1.67 -2.60
C MET A 160 -1.02 1.93 -3.92
N PHE A 161 -0.40 3.09 -4.08
CA PHE A 161 0.34 3.45 -5.28
C PHE A 161 1.82 3.05 -5.24
N ILE A 162 2.37 2.80 -4.05
CA ILE A 162 3.80 2.50 -3.86
C ILE A 162 3.95 1.06 -3.36
N LYS A 163 4.79 0.29 -4.04
CA LYS A 163 5.10 -1.08 -3.63
C LYS A 163 5.88 -1.12 -2.32
N ASN A 164 5.73 -2.22 -1.60
CA ASN A 164 6.36 -2.45 -0.30
C ASN A 164 6.08 -1.33 0.70
N SER A 165 4.81 -1.04 0.92
CA SER A 165 4.35 0.05 1.77
C SER A 165 3.30 -0.41 2.77
N ILE A 166 3.21 0.36 3.85
CA ILE A 166 2.15 0.30 4.85
C ILE A 166 1.58 1.70 5.07
N ALA A 167 0.41 1.78 5.71
CA ALA A 167 -0.13 3.06 6.13
C ALA A 167 -0.56 3.05 7.58
N MET A 168 -0.31 4.17 8.26
CA MET A 168 -0.80 4.46 9.60
C MET A 168 -2.29 4.81 9.51
N ALA A 169 -3.14 4.08 10.22
CA ALA A 169 -4.57 4.37 10.23
C ALA A 169 -4.99 5.04 11.54
N GLY A 170 -4.22 6.00 12.02
CA GLY A 170 -4.58 6.89 13.12
C GLY A 170 -3.85 6.71 14.45
N SER A 171 -2.79 5.93 14.56
CA SER A 171 -1.99 5.86 15.80
C SER A 171 -0.51 5.63 15.55
N SER A 172 0.31 6.00 16.54
CA SER A 172 1.74 5.74 16.52
C SER A 172 2.07 4.27 16.26
N LEU A 173 2.94 4.03 15.29
CA LEU A 173 3.47 2.72 14.95
C LEU A 173 4.82 2.42 15.62
N ASP A 174 5.21 3.18 16.62
CA ASP A 174 6.56 3.16 17.19
C ASP A 174 7.01 1.73 17.53
N ARG A 175 6.13 0.92 18.17
CA ARG A 175 6.46 -0.47 18.51
C ARG A 175 6.69 -1.38 17.30
N LEU A 176 5.97 -1.16 16.21
CA LEU A 176 6.12 -1.94 14.98
C LEU A 176 7.38 -1.48 14.23
N LEU A 177 7.61 -0.18 14.17
CA LEU A 177 8.65 0.41 13.35
C LEU A 177 10.04 0.33 14.00
N GLU A 178 10.13 0.40 15.33
CA GLU A 178 11.41 0.46 16.03
C GLU A 178 12.40 -0.67 15.65
N PRO A 179 11.99 -1.95 15.58
CA PRO A 179 12.86 -3.03 15.12
C PRO A 179 13.29 -2.92 13.65
N HIS A 180 12.54 -2.15 12.85
CA HIS A 180 12.72 -2.01 11.40
C HIS A 180 13.12 -0.60 10.98
N LYS A 181 13.47 0.27 11.92
CA LYS A 181 13.78 1.69 11.73
C LYS A 181 14.78 1.96 10.59
N SER A 182 15.79 1.10 10.43
CA SER A 182 16.81 1.25 9.38
C SER A 182 16.28 1.02 7.96
N LYS A 183 15.09 0.41 7.84
CA LYS A 183 14.44 0.08 6.57
C LYS A 183 13.20 0.93 6.30
N ALA A 184 12.63 1.55 7.34
CA ALA A 184 11.44 2.36 7.23
C ALA A 184 11.75 3.75 6.67
N VAL A 185 11.01 4.15 5.62
CA VAL A 185 10.99 5.50 5.07
C VAL A 185 9.63 6.12 5.37
N MET A 186 9.61 7.17 6.16
CA MET A 186 8.40 7.90 6.51
C MET A 186 8.03 8.86 5.39
N VAL A 187 6.79 8.79 4.91
CA VAL A 187 6.27 9.62 3.80
C VAL A 187 4.98 10.28 4.27
N PHE A 188 5.05 11.57 4.55
CA PHE A 188 3.93 12.37 5.04
C PHE A 188 3.31 13.20 3.91
N ASP A 189 2.12 13.72 4.17
CA ASP A 189 1.46 14.67 3.28
C ASP A 189 2.34 15.91 3.07
N ASN A 190 2.31 16.48 1.87
CA ASN A 190 3.06 17.69 1.52
C ASN A 190 2.32 18.95 2.01
N GLU A 191 2.23 19.10 3.32
CA GLU A 191 1.54 20.24 3.98
C GLU A 191 2.50 21.05 4.88
N PRO A 192 3.43 21.84 4.31
CA PRO A 192 4.48 22.55 5.07
C PRO A 192 3.95 23.64 6.03
N ARG A 193 2.66 23.97 5.96
CA ARG A 193 1.97 24.90 6.87
C ARG A 193 1.09 24.22 7.91
N ASN A 194 0.93 22.90 7.85
CA ASN A 194 0.16 22.14 8.82
C ASN A 194 1.02 21.79 10.02
N LYS A 195 0.72 22.39 11.18
CA LYS A 195 1.50 22.19 12.41
C LYS A 195 1.60 20.72 12.86
N GLU A 196 0.50 19.94 12.67
CA GLU A 196 0.49 18.53 13.06
C GLU A 196 1.47 17.72 12.21
N ILE A 197 1.46 17.93 10.89
CA ILE A 197 2.38 17.28 9.95
C ILE A 197 3.81 17.69 10.24
N VAL A 198 4.07 18.98 10.38
CA VAL A 198 5.42 19.51 10.68
C VAL A 198 5.95 18.92 11.98
N ASN A 199 5.18 18.91 13.05
CA ASN A 199 5.59 18.34 14.35
C ASN A 199 5.82 16.82 14.23
N THR A 200 5.00 16.14 13.46
CA THR A 200 5.14 14.69 13.25
C THR A 200 6.44 14.36 12.49
N ILE A 201 6.72 15.07 11.40
CA ILE A 201 7.96 14.91 10.64
C ILE A 201 9.17 15.16 11.54
N GLU A 202 9.17 16.27 12.30
CA GLU A 202 10.26 16.61 13.21
C GLU A 202 10.52 15.52 14.26
N LYS A 203 9.44 14.98 14.86
CA LYS A 203 9.51 13.85 15.80
C LYS A 203 10.20 12.63 15.17
N TYR A 204 9.83 12.24 13.92
CA TYR A 204 10.43 11.08 13.29
C TYR A 204 11.87 11.31 12.89
N ILE A 205 12.26 12.52 12.47
CA ILE A 205 13.67 12.90 12.22
C ILE A 205 14.48 12.81 13.53
N GLN A 206 13.97 13.38 14.63
CA GLN A 206 14.64 13.35 15.96
C GLN A 206 14.79 11.91 16.46
N ASN A 207 13.80 11.05 16.21
CA ASN A 207 13.86 9.62 16.54
C ASN A 207 14.76 8.82 15.57
N GLY A 208 15.43 9.47 14.61
CA GLY A 208 16.40 8.85 13.73
C GLY A 208 15.82 7.98 12.60
N TYR A 209 14.58 8.22 12.19
CA TYR A 209 14.01 7.60 10.99
C TYR A 209 14.50 8.30 9.71
N SER A 210 14.45 7.58 8.59
CA SER A 210 14.54 8.18 7.28
C SER A 210 13.20 8.81 6.91
N VAL A 211 13.21 10.04 6.41
CA VAL A 211 11.98 10.78 6.08
C VAL A 211 12.09 11.33 4.66
N ALA A 212 11.06 11.16 3.86
CA ALA A 212 10.93 11.82 2.56
C ALA A 212 10.49 13.27 2.77
N ILE A 213 11.25 14.21 2.22
CA ILE A 213 10.96 15.65 2.24
C ILE A 213 10.65 16.08 0.80
N TRP A 214 9.43 16.55 0.58
CA TRP A 214 8.97 16.88 -0.77
C TRP A 214 9.75 18.06 -1.36
N PRO A 215 10.22 17.95 -2.62
CA PRO A 215 10.90 19.05 -3.29
C PRO A 215 9.90 20.14 -3.72
N ASP A 216 10.37 21.39 -3.84
CA ASP A 216 9.54 22.58 -4.09
C ASP A 216 8.68 22.50 -5.37
N HIS A 217 9.10 21.72 -6.37
CA HIS A 217 8.33 21.57 -7.61
C HIS A 217 7.08 20.66 -7.45
N ILE A 218 6.97 19.90 -6.37
CA ILE A 218 5.77 19.13 -6.02
C ILE A 218 4.84 20.02 -5.21
N GLN A 219 3.69 20.36 -5.81
CA GLN A 219 2.69 21.25 -5.20
C GLN A 219 1.47 20.49 -4.66
N GLN A 220 1.28 19.25 -5.05
CA GLN A 220 0.18 18.41 -4.63
C GLN A 220 0.34 18.02 -3.16
N LYS A 221 -0.80 17.89 -2.49
CA LYS A 221 -0.86 17.61 -1.05
C LYS A 221 -0.41 16.19 -0.70
N ASP A 222 -0.94 15.21 -1.38
CA ASP A 222 -0.75 13.79 -1.07
C ASP A 222 -0.43 12.98 -2.34
N ILE A 223 -0.06 11.71 -2.16
CA ILE A 223 0.29 10.81 -3.27
C ILE A 223 -0.86 10.66 -4.26
N ASN A 224 -2.09 10.55 -3.77
CA ASN A 224 -3.23 10.39 -4.66
C ASN A 224 -3.46 11.65 -5.52
N ASP A 225 -3.31 12.83 -4.95
CA ASP A 225 -3.41 14.10 -5.69
C ASP A 225 -2.26 14.23 -6.70
N MET A 226 -1.06 13.75 -6.40
CA MET A 226 0.08 13.68 -7.34
C MET A 226 -0.23 12.76 -8.52
N VAL A 227 -0.83 11.59 -8.28
CA VAL A 227 -1.27 10.67 -9.34
C VAL A 227 -2.35 11.31 -10.20
N LEU A 228 -3.33 11.99 -9.59
CA LEU A 228 -4.39 12.71 -10.31
C LEU A 228 -3.84 13.87 -11.16
N ALA A 229 -2.74 14.48 -10.74
CA ALA A 229 -2.00 15.48 -11.52
C ALA A 229 -1.15 14.87 -12.66
N GLY A 230 -1.13 13.54 -12.82
CA GLY A 230 -0.48 12.82 -13.91
C GLY A 230 0.91 12.27 -13.59
N ILE A 231 1.38 12.35 -12.35
CA ILE A 231 2.66 11.74 -11.95
C ILE A 231 2.46 10.23 -11.81
N LYS A 232 3.26 9.44 -12.53
CA LYS A 232 3.14 7.98 -12.49
C LYS A 232 3.67 7.42 -11.17
N PRO A 233 3.11 6.31 -10.64
CA PRO A 233 3.59 5.69 -9.39
C PRO A 233 5.10 5.33 -9.40
N VAL A 234 5.66 4.95 -10.55
CA VAL A 234 7.09 4.68 -10.68
C VAL A 234 7.94 5.95 -10.49
N ASP A 235 7.48 7.07 -11.03
CA ASP A 235 8.17 8.37 -10.91
C ASP A 235 8.01 8.91 -9.49
N LEU A 236 6.84 8.72 -8.85
CA LEU A 236 6.62 9.05 -7.43
C LEU A 236 7.59 8.30 -6.53
N LYS A 237 7.78 7.00 -6.78
CA LYS A 237 8.75 6.22 -6.02
C LYS A 237 10.17 6.79 -6.16
N LEU A 238 10.59 7.16 -7.37
CA LEU A 238 11.89 7.80 -7.61
C LEU A 238 12.01 9.15 -6.91
N ILE A 239 10.95 9.97 -6.92
CA ILE A 239 10.93 11.25 -6.19
C ILE A 239 11.09 11.00 -4.69
N ILE A 240 10.36 10.05 -4.10
CA ILE A 240 10.47 9.68 -2.69
C ILE A 240 11.90 9.22 -2.38
N ASP A 241 12.46 8.29 -3.15
CA ASP A 241 13.80 7.75 -2.92
C ASP A 241 14.89 8.83 -2.99
N ASN A 242 14.83 9.70 -4.00
CA ASN A 242 15.80 10.78 -4.20
C ASN A 242 15.70 11.91 -3.16
N ASN A 243 14.55 12.00 -2.48
CA ASN A 243 14.30 13.03 -1.46
C ASN A 243 14.13 12.43 -0.05
N THR A 244 14.63 11.22 0.17
CA THR A 244 14.68 10.57 1.47
C THR A 244 15.98 10.92 2.19
N PHE A 245 15.85 11.51 3.37
CA PHE A 245 16.99 11.98 4.17
C PHE A 245 16.94 11.43 5.60
N LYS A 246 18.08 11.44 6.28
CA LYS A 246 18.23 10.99 7.68
C LYS A 246 19.18 11.90 8.45
N GLY A 247 19.00 11.98 9.78
CA GLY A 247 19.88 12.71 10.67
C GLY A 247 19.98 14.19 10.33
N LEU A 248 21.19 14.76 10.34
CA LEU A 248 21.42 16.20 10.12
C LEU A 248 20.92 16.67 8.76
N THR A 249 21.11 15.88 7.70
CA THR A 249 20.63 16.23 6.36
C THR A 249 19.10 16.32 6.33
N ALA A 250 18.40 15.42 7.03
CA ALA A 250 16.95 15.51 7.14
C ALA A 250 16.51 16.79 7.87
N HIS A 251 17.21 17.19 8.95
CA HIS A 251 16.90 18.45 9.66
C HIS A 251 17.10 19.67 8.75
N VAL A 252 18.17 19.73 7.97
CA VAL A 252 18.41 20.85 7.05
C VAL A 252 17.31 20.92 6.01
N LYS A 253 17.02 19.81 5.30
CA LYS A 253 15.98 19.76 4.26
C LYS A 253 14.58 20.03 4.81
N PHE A 254 14.29 19.55 6.01
CA PHE A 254 13.02 19.81 6.69
C PHE A 254 12.87 21.30 7.05
N ASN A 255 13.94 21.98 7.51
CA ASN A 255 13.89 23.40 7.80
C ASN A 255 13.67 24.26 6.54
N ASP A 256 14.21 23.84 5.39
CA ASP A 256 13.95 24.49 4.10
C ASP A 256 12.49 24.29 3.65
N TRP A 257 11.93 23.08 3.91
CA TRP A 257 10.60 22.70 3.47
C TRP A 257 9.47 23.31 4.31
N LYS A 258 9.60 23.33 5.65
CA LYS A 258 8.53 23.86 6.54
C LYS A 258 8.33 25.35 6.34
N LYS A 259 7.08 25.80 6.45
CA LYS A 259 6.66 27.20 6.22
C LYS A 259 5.90 27.79 7.44
N ILE A 260 6.25 27.34 8.65
CA ILE A 260 5.72 27.81 9.95
C ILE A 260 6.88 28.10 10.90
#